data_a47d17773b6c6e83a42b771ddd33ad70
#
_entry.id   a47d17773b6c6e83a42b771ddd33ad70
#
_cell.length_a   1.000
_cell.length_b   1.000
_cell.length_c   1.000
_cell.angle_alpha   90.00
_cell.angle_beta   90.00
_cell.angle_gamma   90.00
#
_symmetry.space_group_name_H-M   'P 1'
#
loop_
_entity.id
_entity.type
_entity.pdbx_description
1 polymer ?
#
loop_
_entity_poly.entity_id
_entity_poly.type
_entity_poly.pdbx_seq_one_letter_code
_entity_poly.pdbx_strand_id
1 'polypeptide(L)'
;MRGEPRTGRGRASRERIVERAAELFAERGVAATSLDEVLAAAGAGKGQLYHYFRGRDELVAAAIQLRCTQVLAGLTQALGTVASLAELEQALAGFADAYEQMGLPGCPIGSLATQVAEHNEDARLQTAAAFDAWEQLFAGALERMRDRGELRADASPAVLATALLASIEGGMVLSQTRKDPASLHIAVAAGLGQVRAQLN
;
A
#
# COMPACT_ATOMS: atom_id res chain seq x y z
N MET A 1 5.45 6.31 21.90
CA MET A 1 4.32 7.21 21.52
C MET A 1 3.98 8.12 22.69
N ARG A 2 3.93 9.43 22.48
CA ARG A 2 3.24 10.32 23.42
C ARG A 2 1.75 9.96 23.29
N GLY A 3 1.03 9.83 24.42
CA GLY A 3 -0.30 9.25 24.46
C GLY A 3 -1.31 9.86 23.48
N GLU A 4 -2.26 9.06 23.03
CA GLU A 4 -3.35 9.53 22.18
C GLU A 4 -4.08 10.73 22.83
N PRO A 5 -4.48 11.72 22.02
CA PRO A 5 -5.18 12.90 22.53
C PRO A 5 -6.47 12.48 23.25
N ARG A 6 -6.62 12.92 24.53
CA ARG A 6 -7.74 12.54 25.38
C ARG A 6 -9.07 13.18 24.99
N THR A 7 -9.07 14.22 24.16
CA THR A 7 -10.26 14.97 23.72
C THR A 7 -10.53 14.78 22.25
N GLY A 8 -11.80 14.84 21.83
CA GLY A 8 -12.18 14.76 20.40
C GLY A 8 -11.52 15.84 19.55
N ARG A 9 -11.41 17.09 20.07
CA ARG A 9 -10.73 18.19 19.39
C ARG A 9 -9.23 17.92 19.20
N GLY A 10 -8.60 17.29 20.20
CA GLY A 10 -7.18 16.91 20.11
C GLY A 10 -6.95 15.83 19.08
N ARG A 11 -7.81 14.80 19.02
CA ARG A 11 -7.75 13.74 18.00
C ARG A 11 -7.90 14.32 16.59
N ALA A 12 -8.94 15.11 16.34
CA ALA A 12 -9.15 15.77 15.05
C ALA A 12 -7.97 16.66 14.63
N SER A 13 -7.30 17.33 15.57
CA SER A 13 -6.12 18.13 15.29
C SER A 13 -4.91 17.28 14.91
N ARG A 14 -4.68 16.15 15.59
CA ARG A 14 -3.61 15.20 15.27
C ARG A 14 -3.86 14.53 13.92
N GLU A 15 -5.07 14.06 13.66
CA GLU A 15 -5.49 13.45 12.41
C GLU A 15 -5.23 14.37 11.23
N ARG A 16 -5.67 15.64 11.31
CA ARG A 16 -5.45 16.63 10.26
C ARG A 16 -3.96 16.86 9.95
N ILE A 17 -3.09 16.87 10.98
CA ILE A 17 -1.64 17.00 10.76
C ILE A 17 -1.11 15.78 10.02
N VAL A 18 -1.53 14.57 10.39
CA VAL A 18 -1.11 13.30 9.76
C VAL A 18 -1.62 13.23 8.31
N GLU A 19 -2.87 13.60 8.05
CA GLU A 19 -3.47 13.63 6.71
C GLU A 19 -2.68 14.55 5.77
N ARG A 20 -2.41 15.79 6.21
CA ARG A 20 -1.63 16.74 5.40
C ARG A 20 -0.18 16.31 5.19
N ALA A 21 0.42 15.66 6.18
CA ALA A 21 1.73 15.07 6.03
C ALA A 21 1.71 13.95 4.97
N ALA A 22 0.73 13.04 5.05
CA ALA A 22 0.59 11.94 4.10
C ALA A 22 0.38 12.41 2.65
N GLU A 23 -0.43 13.45 2.45
CA GLU A 23 -0.66 14.07 1.15
C GLU A 23 0.64 14.66 0.58
N LEU A 24 1.32 15.51 1.36
CA LEU A 24 2.55 16.18 0.92
C LEU A 24 3.70 15.18 0.69
N PHE A 25 3.82 14.14 1.51
CA PHE A 25 4.82 13.10 1.30
C PHE A 25 4.54 12.27 0.04
N ALA A 26 3.27 12.05 -0.30
CA ALA A 26 2.91 11.37 -1.54
C ALA A 26 3.20 12.23 -2.79
N GLU A 27 2.95 13.55 -2.70
CA GLU A 27 3.13 14.48 -3.82
C GLU A 27 4.60 14.81 -4.09
N ARG A 28 5.38 15.05 -3.03
CA ARG A 28 6.74 15.65 -3.12
C ARG A 28 7.85 14.75 -2.60
N GLY A 29 7.50 13.67 -1.94
CA GLY A 29 8.42 12.80 -1.23
C GLY A 29 8.71 13.26 0.21
N VAL A 30 9.11 12.31 1.04
CA VAL A 30 9.41 12.55 2.46
C VAL A 30 10.57 13.54 2.62
N ALA A 31 11.66 13.37 1.86
CA ALA A 31 12.86 14.20 2.00
C ALA A 31 12.63 15.67 1.59
N ALA A 32 11.80 15.91 0.56
CA ALA A 32 11.54 17.24 0.02
C ALA A 32 10.46 18.02 0.78
N THR A 33 9.79 17.42 1.79
CA THR A 33 8.72 18.08 2.54
C THR A 33 9.20 18.48 3.93
N SER A 34 9.13 19.75 4.27
CA SER A 34 9.49 20.26 5.60
C SER A 34 8.33 20.16 6.60
N LEU A 35 8.66 20.15 7.91
CA LEU A 35 7.64 20.22 8.96
C LEU A 35 6.83 21.52 8.91
N ASP A 36 7.44 22.63 8.54
CA ASP A 36 6.78 23.94 8.48
C ASP A 36 5.72 23.97 7.35
N GLU A 37 5.98 23.32 6.20
CA GLU A 37 4.99 23.16 5.13
C GLU A 37 3.81 22.30 5.58
N VAL A 38 4.07 21.17 6.27
CA VAL A 38 3.00 20.32 6.83
C VAL A 38 2.15 21.11 7.81
N LEU A 39 2.78 21.85 8.73
CA LEU A 39 2.06 22.64 9.72
C LEU A 39 1.23 23.75 9.10
N ALA A 40 1.78 24.44 8.09
CA ALA A 40 1.05 25.46 7.34
C ALA A 40 -0.18 24.86 6.64
N ALA A 41 -0.02 23.73 5.95
CA ALA A 41 -1.11 23.03 5.28
C ALA A 41 -2.17 22.50 6.27
N ALA A 42 -1.76 22.09 7.47
CA ALA A 42 -2.67 21.60 8.51
C ALA A 42 -3.33 22.72 9.34
N GLY A 43 -2.94 23.98 9.17
CA GLY A 43 -3.38 25.08 10.03
C GLY A 43 -2.99 24.84 11.49
N ALA A 44 -1.81 24.30 11.75
CA ALA A 44 -1.32 23.90 13.05
C ALA A 44 -0.02 24.61 13.41
N GLY A 45 0.20 24.82 14.70
CA GLY A 45 1.45 25.42 15.20
C GLY A 45 2.46 24.39 15.67
N LYS A 46 3.74 24.79 15.78
CA LYS A 46 4.84 23.92 16.28
C LYS A 46 4.53 23.31 17.67
N GLY A 47 3.88 24.07 18.55
CA GLY A 47 3.46 23.56 19.87
C GLY A 47 2.51 22.38 19.79
N GLN A 48 1.58 22.37 18.81
CA GLN A 48 0.67 21.26 18.58
C GLN A 48 1.42 20.03 18.02
N LEU A 49 2.36 20.23 17.10
CA LEU A 49 3.20 19.14 16.59
C LEU A 49 3.91 18.42 17.73
N TYR A 50 4.68 19.15 18.54
CA TYR A 50 5.47 18.57 19.62
C TYR A 50 4.64 18.07 20.81
N HIS A 51 3.36 18.45 20.86
CA HIS A 51 2.40 17.85 21.78
C HIS A 51 2.04 16.42 21.34
N TYR A 52 1.89 16.15 20.03
CA TYR A 52 1.45 14.87 19.48
C TYR A 52 2.61 13.96 19.06
N PHE A 53 3.72 14.53 18.61
CA PHE A 53 4.86 13.80 18.03
C PHE A 53 6.16 14.23 18.69
N ARG A 54 7.08 13.30 18.89
CA ARG A 54 8.42 13.59 19.44
C ARG A 54 9.29 14.36 18.44
N GLY A 55 8.98 14.23 17.15
CA GLY A 55 9.73 14.85 16.08
C GLY A 55 9.20 14.43 14.70
N ARG A 56 10.02 14.72 13.69
CA ARG A 56 9.73 14.42 12.29
C ARG A 56 9.49 12.94 12.04
N ASP A 57 10.35 12.07 12.58
CA ASP A 57 10.31 10.63 12.28
C ASP A 57 9.00 9.98 12.76
N GLU A 58 8.48 10.39 13.93
CA GLU A 58 7.19 9.90 14.42
C GLU A 58 6.01 10.42 13.58
N LEU A 59 6.08 11.63 13.06
CA LEU A 59 5.09 12.14 12.10
C LEU A 59 5.16 11.39 10.77
N VAL A 60 6.35 11.13 10.25
CA VAL A 60 6.57 10.35 9.03
C VAL A 60 5.97 8.95 9.20
N ALA A 61 6.29 8.25 10.30
CA ALA A 61 5.73 6.94 10.59
C ALA A 61 4.20 6.97 10.66
N ALA A 62 3.60 7.97 11.33
CA ALA A 62 2.15 8.11 11.42
C ALA A 62 1.48 8.38 10.06
N ALA A 63 2.10 9.17 9.20
CA ALA A 63 1.60 9.45 7.84
C ALA A 63 1.68 8.20 6.95
N ILE A 64 2.77 7.43 7.04
CA ILE A 64 2.93 6.14 6.35
C ILE A 64 1.89 5.13 6.82
N GLN A 65 1.69 5.02 8.14
CA GLN A 65 0.65 4.15 8.71
C GLN A 65 -0.73 4.48 8.16
N LEU A 66 -1.10 5.76 8.09
CA LEU A 66 -2.38 6.19 7.52
C LEU A 66 -2.48 5.74 6.04
N ARG A 67 -1.42 5.98 5.24
CA ARG A 67 -1.41 5.63 3.82
C ARG A 67 -1.53 4.13 3.59
N CYS A 68 -0.76 3.33 4.34
CA CYS A 68 -0.85 1.87 4.30
C CYS A 68 -2.27 1.38 4.65
N THR A 69 -2.89 1.94 5.70
CA THR A 69 -4.26 1.59 6.09
C THR A 69 -5.27 1.89 4.98
N GLN A 70 -5.17 3.04 4.32
CA GLN A 70 -6.05 3.43 3.22
C GLN A 70 -5.91 2.47 2.02
N VAL A 71 -4.68 2.15 1.63
CA VAL A 71 -4.40 1.23 0.52
C VAL A 71 -4.94 -0.16 0.83
N LEU A 72 -4.65 -0.70 2.02
CA LEU A 72 -5.12 -2.01 2.45
C LEU A 72 -6.63 -2.10 2.55
N ALA A 73 -7.32 -1.04 2.95
CA ALA A 73 -8.79 -1.01 2.95
C ALA A 73 -9.36 -1.20 1.54
N GLY A 74 -8.81 -0.51 0.54
CA GLY A 74 -9.21 -0.69 -0.87
C GLY A 74 -8.90 -2.10 -1.40
N LEU A 75 -7.72 -2.62 -1.10
CA LEU A 75 -7.32 -3.98 -1.48
C LEU A 75 -8.21 -5.05 -0.82
N THR A 76 -8.56 -4.87 0.47
CA THR A 76 -9.47 -5.78 1.18
C THR A 76 -10.85 -5.80 0.53
N GLN A 77 -11.35 -4.64 0.11
CA GLN A 77 -12.62 -4.55 -0.60
C GLN A 77 -12.56 -5.28 -1.96
N ALA A 78 -11.45 -5.18 -2.68
CA ALA A 78 -11.30 -5.79 -4.00
C ALA A 78 -11.03 -7.31 -3.93
N LEU A 79 -10.26 -7.79 -2.96
CA LEU A 79 -9.73 -9.15 -2.91
C LEU A 79 -10.34 -10.03 -1.80
N GLY A 80 -10.96 -9.41 -0.79
CA GLY A 80 -11.38 -10.10 0.44
C GLY A 80 -12.37 -11.26 0.22
N THR A 81 -13.17 -11.23 -0.83
CA THR A 81 -14.17 -12.26 -1.16
C THR A 81 -13.79 -13.09 -2.40
N VAL A 82 -12.73 -12.74 -3.11
CA VAL A 82 -12.27 -13.46 -4.31
C VAL A 82 -12.00 -14.92 -3.97
N ALA A 83 -12.57 -15.84 -4.74
CA ALA A 83 -12.53 -17.28 -4.47
C ALA A 83 -12.53 -18.14 -5.77
N SER A 84 -12.33 -17.50 -6.93
CA SER A 84 -12.16 -18.16 -8.24
C SER A 84 -11.13 -17.42 -9.09
N LEU A 85 -10.58 -18.11 -10.09
CA LEU A 85 -9.66 -17.49 -11.06
C LEU A 85 -10.32 -16.32 -11.79
N ALA A 86 -11.57 -16.48 -12.22
CA ALA A 86 -12.29 -15.44 -12.95
C ALA A 86 -12.48 -14.17 -12.11
N GLU A 87 -12.79 -14.31 -10.82
CA GLU A 87 -12.88 -13.18 -9.89
C GLU A 87 -11.52 -12.52 -9.66
N LEU A 88 -10.44 -13.31 -9.53
CA LEU A 88 -9.08 -12.80 -9.38
C LEU A 88 -8.63 -12.03 -10.62
N GLU A 89 -8.88 -12.57 -11.81
CA GLU A 89 -8.61 -11.92 -13.09
C GLU A 89 -9.35 -10.59 -13.21
N GLN A 90 -10.63 -10.58 -12.88
CA GLN A 90 -11.45 -9.36 -12.91
C GLN A 90 -10.94 -8.31 -11.92
N ALA A 91 -10.60 -8.71 -10.70
CA ALA A 91 -10.06 -7.79 -9.68
C ALA A 91 -8.73 -7.17 -10.12
N LEU A 92 -7.81 -7.98 -10.67
CA LEU A 92 -6.51 -7.50 -11.12
C LEU A 92 -6.58 -6.67 -12.41
N ALA A 93 -7.48 -6.99 -13.34
CA ALA A 93 -7.75 -6.15 -14.51
C ALA A 93 -8.29 -4.78 -14.07
N GLY A 94 -9.31 -4.77 -13.21
CA GLY A 94 -9.86 -3.53 -12.66
C GLY A 94 -8.82 -2.69 -11.89
N PHE A 95 -7.90 -3.35 -11.17
CA PHE A 95 -6.77 -2.67 -10.53
C PHE A 95 -5.84 -2.01 -11.55
N ALA A 96 -5.45 -2.72 -12.63
CA ALA A 96 -4.58 -2.18 -13.65
C ALA A 96 -5.22 -1.01 -14.41
N ASP A 97 -6.50 -1.12 -14.74
CA ASP A 97 -7.27 -0.04 -15.40
C ASP A 97 -7.39 1.20 -14.51
N ALA A 98 -7.69 1.01 -13.22
CA ALA A 98 -7.76 2.11 -12.26
C ALA A 98 -6.40 2.79 -12.07
N TYR A 99 -5.31 2.02 -12.03
CA TYR A 99 -3.95 2.53 -11.94
C TYR A 99 -3.57 3.40 -13.16
N GLU A 100 -3.95 2.97 -14.37
CA GLU A 100 -3.77 3.75 -15.59
C GLU A 100 -4.56 5.06 -15.55
N GLN A 101 -5.84 5.01 -15.16
CA GLN A 101 -6.71 6.19 -15.03
C GLN A 101 -6.19 7.21 -14.01
N MET A 102 -5.49 6.76 -12.97
CA MET A 102 -4.82 7.63 -12.00
C MET A 102 -3.51 8.26 -12.51
N GLY A 103 -3.09 7.97 -13.74
CA GLY A 103 -1.87 8.56 -14.34
C GLY A 103 -0.57 7.89 -13.90
N LEU A 104 -0.60 6.60 -13.58
CA LEU A 104 0.57 5.78 -13.22
C LEU A 104 1.34 6.30 -12.00
N PRO A 105 0.70 6.44 -10.83
CA PRO A 105 1.30 7.12 -9.67
C PRO A 105 2.45 6.35 -9.00
N GLY A 106 2.70 5.09 -9.38
CA GLY A 106 3.57 4.15 -8.67
C GLY A 106 2.85 3.46 -7.50
N CYS A 107 3.54 2.55 -6.82
CA CYS A 107 2.99 1.93 -5.62
C CYS A 107 3.01 2.91 -4.44
N PRO A 108 1.87 3.22 -3.82
CA PRO A 108 1.82 4.12 -2.67
C PRO A 108 2.58 3.62 -1.44
N ILE A 109 2.73 2.28 -1.29
CA ILE A 109 3.50 1.65 -0.22
C ILE A 109 4.98 1.57 -0.62
N GLY A 110 5.28 1.06 -1.82
CA GLY A 110 6.64 0.86 -2.32
C GLY A 110 7.43 2.16 -2.46
N SER A 111 6.80 3.24 -2.94
CA SER A 111 7.46 4.54 -3.02
C SER A 111 7.85 5.12 -1.67
N LEU A 112 7.07 4.86 -0.61
CA LEU A 112 7.39 5.26 0.75
C LEU A 112 8.44 4.34 1.36
N ALA A 113 8.34 3.02 1.15
CA ALA A 113 9.29 2.04 1.66
C ALA A 113 10.74 2.39 1.28
N THR A 114 10.98 2.71 0.00
CA THR A 114 12.32 3.05 -0.50
C THR A 114 12.89 4.35 0.08
N GLN A 115 12.03 5.29 0.48
CA GLN A 115 12.45 6.58 1.05
C GLN A 115 12.78 6.50 2.54
N VAL A 116 12.25 5.53 3.27
CA VAL A 116 12.37 5.49 4.74
C VAL A 116 13.18 4.30 5.26
N ALA A 117 13.40 3.27 4.43
CA ALA A 117 13.99 1.99 4.86
C ALA A 117 15.33 2.13 5.58
N GLU A 118 16.16 3.11 5.19
CA GLU A 118 17.50 3.29 5.75
C GLU A 118 17.53 4.20 7.00
N HIS A 119 16.50 5.01 7.21
CA HIS A 119 16.57 6.12 8.18
C HIS A 119 15.44 6.13 9.21
N ASN A 120 14.41 5.31 9.05
CA ASN A 120 13.25 5.26 9.94
C ASN A 120 12.75 3.82 10.10
N GLU A 121 13.22 3.14 11.15
CA GLU A 121 12.89 1.74 11.40
C GLU A 121 11.39 1.51 11.67
N ASP A 122 10.72 2.41 12.40
CA ASP A 122 9.28 2.30 12.64
C ASP A 122 8.49 2.36 11.31
N ALA A 123 8.85 3.28 10.42
CA ALA A 123 8.24 3.39 9.10
C ALA A 123 8.57 2.19 8.20
N ARG A 124 9.80 1.67 8.25
CA ARG A 124 10.20 0.46 7.54
C ARG A 124 9.37 -0.74 7.96
N LEU A 125 9.21 -0.96 9.27
CA LEU A 125 8.41 -2.06 9.81
C LEU A 125 6.93 -1.94 9.41
N GLN A 126 6.38 -0.72 9.39
CA GLN A 126 5.00 -0.49 8.95
C GLN A 126 4.79 -0.79 7.47
N THR A 127 5.74 -0.40 6.60
CA THR A 127 5.65 -0.71 5.17
C THR A 127 5.82 -2.20 4.90
N ALA A 128 6.72 -2.89 5.62
CA ALA A 128 6.86 -4.34 5.54
C ALA A 128 5.55 -5.04 5.94
N ALA A 129 4.97 -4.68 7.10
CA ALA A 129 3.70 -5.22 7.54
C ALA A 129 2.54 -4.94 6.56
N ALA A 130 2.57 -3.83 5.84
CA ALA A 130 1.58 -3.53 4.81
C ALA A 130 1.73 -4.43 3.58
N PHE A 131 2.95 -4.73 3.15
CA PHE A 131 3.19 -5.71 2.09
C PHE A 131 2.79 -7.13 2.52
N ASP A 132 3.12 -7.53 3.75
CA ASP A 132 2.69 -8.82 4.31
C ASP A 132 1.16 -8.94 4.32
N ALA A 133 0.45 -7.88 4.71
CA ALA A 133 -1.00 -7.85 4.68
C ALA A 133 -1.59 -7.91 3.26
N TRP A 134 -0.96 -7.25 2.29
CA TRP A 134 -1.37 -7.36 0.88
C TRP A 134 -1.14 -8.78 0.35
N GLU A 135 0.02 -9.37 0.63
CA GLU A 135 0.32 -10.74 0.27
C GLU A 135 -0.70 -11.72 0.86
N GLN A 136 -1.09 -11.52 2.14
CA GLN A 136 -2.11 -12.33 2.79
C GLN A 136 -3.48 -12.25 2.11
N LEU A 137 -3.87 -11.12 1.52
CA LEU A 137 -5.10 -11.01 0.73
C LEU A 137 -5.07 -11.91 -0.51
N PHE A 138 -3.93 -11.95 -1.23
CA PHE A 138 -3.75 -12.88 -2.33
C PHE A 138 -3.73 -14.33 -1.86
N ALA A 139 -2.97 -14.64 -0.81
CA ALA A 139 -2.90 -15.99 -0.26
C ALA A 139 -4.29 -16.50 0.14
N GLY A 140 -5.09 -15.68 0.82
CA GLY A 140 -6.45 -16.04 1.21
C GLY A 140 -7.39 -16.27 0.03
N ALA A 141 -7.26 -15.50 -1.07
CA ALA A 141 -8.01 -15.75 -2.30
C ALA A 141 -7.61 -17.11 -2.92
N LEU A 142 -6.32 -17.38 -3.03
CA LEU A 142 -5.77 -18.63 -3.57
C LEU A 142 -6.09 -19.84 -2.68
N GLU A 143 -6.12 -19.70 -1.37
CA GLU A 143 -6.58 -20.74 -0.44
C GLU A 143 -8.05 -21.10 -0.68
N ARG A 144 -8.92 -20.12 -0.83
CA ARG A 144 -10.33 -20.35 -1.16
C ARG A 144 -10.51 -21.06 -2.51
N MET A 145 -9.67 -20.73 -3.51
CA MET A 145 -9.65 -21.44 -4.80
C MET A 145 -9.21 -22.90 -4.64
N ARG A 146 -8.17 -23.15 -3.83
CA ARG A 146 -7.70 -24.50 -3.53
C ARG A 146 -8.76 -25.33 -2.78
N ASP A 147 -9.40 -24.75 -1.78
CA ASP A 147 -10.46 -25.41 -0.98
C ASP A 147 -11.69 -25.76 -1.82
N ARG A 148 -11.92 -25.04 -2.93
CA ARG A 148 -12.96 -25.34 -3.93
C ARG A 148 -12.51 -26.36 -5.00
N GLY A 149 -11.26 -26.80 -4.95
CA GLY A 149 -10.68 -27.72 -5.93
C GLY A 149 -10.33 -27.08 -7.27
N GLU A 150 -10.29 -25.77 -7.39
CA GLU A 150 -9.87 -25.06 -8.60
C GLU A 150 -8.35 -25.08 -8.77
N LEU A 151 -7.62 -24.91 -7.67
CA LEU A 151 -6.17 -25.12 -7.63
C LEU A 151 -5.82 -26.54 -7.18
N ARG A 152 -4.72 -27.05 -7.69
CA ARG A 152 -4.15 -28.34 -7.30
C ARG A 152 -3.89 -28.39 -5.78
N ALA A 153 -4.04 -29.57 -5.18
CA ALA A 153 -3.84 -29.76 -3.75
C ALA A 153 -2.38 -29.49 -3.29
N ASP A 154 -1.40 -29.69 -4.19
CA ASP A 154 0.01 -29.42 -3.95
C ASP A 154 0.45 -27.99 -4.28
N ALA A 155 -0.43 -27.16 -4.82
CA ALA A 155 -0.17 -25.75 -5.05
C ALA A 155 0.05 -25.01 -3.72
N SER A 156 1.03 -24.09 -3.70
CA SER A 156 1.32 -23.25 -2.53
C SER A 156 0.73 -21.84 -2.69
N PRO A 157 -0.41 -21.52 -2.04
CA PRO A 157 -0.99 -20.19 -2.08
C PRO A 157 -0.01 -19.10 -1.66
N ALA A 158 0.81 -19.34 -0.65
CA ALA A 158 1.79 -18.35 -0.19
C ALA A 158 2.84 -18.03 -1.27
N VAL A 159 3.40 -19.02 -1.95
CA VAL A 159 4.40 -18.81 -3.01
C VAL A 159 3.77 -18.06 -4.19
N LEU A 160 2.54 -18.42 -4.58
CA LEU A 160 1.82 -17.75 -5.65
C LEU A 160 1.45 -16.30 -5.27
N ALA A 161 1.10 -16.05 -4.01
CA ALA A 161 0.80 -14.70 -3.51
C ALA A 161 2.03 -13.79 -3.57
N THR A 162 3.19 -14.27 -3.10
CA THR A 162 4.45 -13.53 -3.22
C THR A 162 4.79 -13.24 -4.68
N ALA A 163 4.62 -14.22 -5.58
CA ALA A 163 4.90 -14.07 -7.00
C ALA A 163 3.96 -13.04 -7.67
N LEU A 164 2.67 -13.05 -7.33
CA LEU A 164 1.69 -12.05 -7.79
C LEU A 164 2.07 -10.64 -7.32
N LEU A 165 2.34 -10.49 -6.02
CA LEU A 165 2.72 -9.19 -5.45
C LEU A 165 4.00 -8.66 -6.10
N ALA A 166 5.04 -9.48 -6.22
CA ALA A 166 6.30 -9.08 -6.85
C ALA A 166 6.12 -8.68 -8.32
N SER A 167 5.27 -9.41 -9.07
CA SER A 167 4.94 -9.07 -10.45
C SER A 167 4.24 -7.70 -10.54
N ILE A 168 3.24 -7.46 -9.71
CA ILE A 168 2.48 -6.21 -9.68
C ILE A 168 3.39 -5.03 -9.30
N GLU A 169 4.20 -5.16 -8.24
CA GLU A 169 5.14 -4.13 -7.83
C GLU A 169 6.15 -3.79 -8.93
N GLY A 170 6.75 -4.81 -9.56
CA GLY A 170 7.63 -4.63 -10.70
C GLY A 170 6.93 -3.96 -11.89
N GLY A 171 5.70 -4.38 -12.18
CA GLY A 171 4.85 -3.78 -13.21
C GLY A 171 4.57 -2.30 -12.96
N MET A 172 4.21 -1.93 -11.72
CA MET A 172 3.95 -0.53 -11.35
C MET A 172 5.21 0.34 -11.46
N VAL A 173 6.36 -0.15 -10.99
CA VAL A 173 7.64 0.59 -11.11
C VAL A 173 8.00 0.83 -12.57
N LEU A 174 7.89 -0.19 -13.43
CA LEU A 174 8.18 -0.07 -14.85
C LEU A 174 7.20 0.86 -15.57
N SER A 175 5.90 0.75 -15.27
CA SER A 175 4.87 1.61 -15.85
C SER A 175 5.09 3.07 -15.48
N GLN A 176 5.35 3.36 -14.20
CA GLN A 176 5.62 4.71 -13.72
C GLN A 176 6.87 5.31 -14.39
N THR A 177 7.95 4.53 -14.47
CA THR A 177 9.24 4.99 -15.00
C THR A 177 9.17 5.22 -16.50
N ARG A 178 8.48 4.34 -17.24
CA ARG A 178 8.36 4.40 -18.70
C ARG A 178 7.22 5.30 -19.17
N LYS A 179 6.33 5.72 -18.28
CA LYS A 179 5.06 6.40 -18.59
C LYS A 179 4.20 5.58 -19.57
N ASP A 180 4.20 4.25 -19.37
CA ASP A 180 3.52 3.28 -20.23
C ASP A 180 2.79 2.25 -19.36
N PRO A 181 1.44 2.16 -19.40
CA PRO A 181 0.66 1.21 -18.61
C PRO A 181 0.87 -0.25 -19.03
N ALA A 182 1.35 -0.51 -20.24
CA ALA A 182 1.54 -1.86 -20.78
C ALA A 182 2.41 -2.74 -19.88
N SER A 183 3.39 -2.16 -19.18
CA SER A 183 4.26 -2.91 -18.28
C SER A 183 3.49 -3.55 -17.10
N LEU A 184 2.51 -2.85 -16.54
CA LEU A 184 1.66 -3.39 -15.46
C LEU A 184 0.72 -4.47 -15.99
N HIS A 185 0.06 -4.24 -17.12
CA HIS A 185 -0.83 -5.24 -17.74
C HIS A 185 -0.08 -6.55 -18.06
N ILE A 186 1.14 -6.46 -18.62
CA ILE A 186 1.99 -7.62 -18.87
C ILE A 186 2.36 -8.33 -17.56
N ALA A 187 2.74 -7.59 -16.53
CA ALA A 187 3.15 -8.16 -15.24
C ALA A 187 1.98 -8.87 -14.54
N VAL A 188 0.78 -8.28 -14.57
CA VAL A 188 -0.46 -8.89 -14.07
C VAL A 188 -0.76 -10.18 -14.83
N ALA A 189 -0.70 -10.15 -16.16
CA ALA A 189 -0.94 -11.35 -16.98
C ALA A 189 0.08 -12.46 -16.71
N ALA A 190 1.36 -12.12 -16.51
CA ALA A 190 2.41 -13.07 -16.15
C ALA A 190 2.19 -13.69 -14.76
N GLY A 191 1.85 -12.89 -13.75
CA GLY A 191 1.52 -13.38 -12.41
C GLY A 191 0.30 -14.31 -12.42
N LEU A 192 -0.77 -13.94 -13.14
CA LEU A 192 -1.93 -14.81 -13.36
C LEU A 192 -1.59 -16.09 -14.13
N GLY A 193 -0.63 -16.03 -15.07
CA GLY A 193 -0.10 -17.21 -15.76
C GLY A 193 0.47 -18.25 -14.83
N GLN A 194 1.16 -17.83 -13.76
CA GLN A 194 1.67 -18.73 -12.73
C GLN A 194 0.53 -19.39 -11.94
N VAL A 195 -0.53 -18.66 -11.63
CA VAL A 195 -1.73 -19.21 -10.97
C VAL A 195 -2.41 -20.22 -11.88
N ARG A 196 -2.62 -19.89 -13.17
CA ARG A 196 -3.23 -20.79 -14.17
C ARG A 196 -2.46 -22.10 -14.34
N ALA A 197 -1.13 -22.07 -14.24
CA ALA A 197 -0.29 -23.26 -14.30
C ALA A 197 -0.49 -24.24 -13.12
N GLN A 198 -1.20 -23.80 -12.07
CA GLN A 198 -1.51 -24.60 -10.87
C GLN A 198 -3.00 -25.01 -10.81
N LEU A 199 -3.78 -24.76 -11.84
CA LEU A 199 -5.18 -25.22 -11.91
C LEU A 199 -5.24 -26.76 -12.09
N ASN A 200 -6.38 -27.37 -11.68
CA ASN A 200 -6.71 -28.77 -11.93
C ASN A 200 -7.14 -29.01 -13.38
#